data_edaccb5a9a3c51fc3df52efdd87afaee
#
_entry.id   edaccb5a9a3c51fc3df52efdd87afaee
#
_cell.length_a   1.000
_cell.length_b   1.000
_cell.length_c   1.000
_cell.angle_alpha   90.00
_cell.angle_beta   90.00
_cell.angle_gamma   90.00
#
_symmetry.space_group_name_H-M   'P 1'
#
loop_
_entity.id
_entity.type
_entity.pdbx_description
1 polymer ?
#
loop_
_entity_poly.entity_id
_entity_poly.type
_entity_poly.pdbx_seq_one_letter_code
_entity_poly.pdbx_strand_id
1 'polypeptide(L)'
;MPNTYTWTVTNLTGYPVFDGQTDVVTTAYCTVVADDGQGHTASIQVIQPTPLDPEAPFIPYDELTNDIVVGWVQNALGQSGVVSIMAALDGDIAAQINPPQSPENLPLPWGSATGTVSDYVPPAPVVEIVPPLIEQAVPELVVSEPASSDSLTESPVVIEPPAPDTSEPVN
;
A
#
# COMPACT_ATOMS: atom_id res chain seq x y z
N MET A 1 -23.58 22.16 6.17
CA MET A 1 -22.62 23.31 6.16
C MET A 1 -21.34 22.82 5.52
N PRO A 2 -20.52 23.67 4.91
CA PRO A 2 -19.22 23.20 4.42
C PRO A 2 -18.33 22.81 5.60
N ASN A 3 -17.55 21.73 5.44
CA ASN A 3 -16.61 21.31 6.46
C ASN A 3 -15.44 22.30 6.59
N THR A 4 -14.90 22.41 7.80
CA THR A 4 -13.71 23.21 8.08
C THR A 4 -12.49 22.28 8.11
N TYR A 5 -11.39 22.71 7.47
CA TYR A 5 -10.16 21.90 7.40
C TYR A 5 -9.04 22.63 8.12
N THR A 6 -8.42 21.93 9.07
CA THR A 6 -7.29 22.44 9.83
C THR A 6 -6.05 21.61 9.52
N TRP A 7 -4.98 22.29 9.07
CA TRP A 7 -3.69 21.70 8.78
C TRP A 7 -2.71 22.00 9.92
N THR A 8 -2.12 20.98 10.49
CA THR A 8 -1.18 21.12 11.60
C THR A 8 0.09 20.31 11.30
N VAL A 9 1.24 20.97 11.37
CA VAL A 9 2.54 20.29 11.30
C VAL A 9 2.77 19.57 12.63
N THR A 10 2.98 18.26 12.58
CA THR A 10 3.18 17.43 13.78
C THR A 10 4.64 17.07 14.00
N ASN A 11 5.44 16.99 12.93
CA ASN A 11 6.85 16.70 13.00
C ASN A 11 7.57 17.21 11.75
N LEU A 12 8.86 17.50 11.91
CA LEU A 12 9.78 17.83 10.82
C LEU A 12 11.01 16.95 10.93
N THR A 13 11.51 16.44 9.81
CA THR A 13 12.80 15.76 9.75
C THR A 13 13.70 16.41 8.71
N GLY A 14 14.98 16.38 8.95
CA GLY A 14 15.96 17.03 8.09
C GLY A 14 17.38 16.72 8.47
N TYR A 15 18.31 17.46 7.89
CA TYR A 15 19.75 17.35 8.16
C TYR A 15 20.24 18.54 8.99
N PRO A 16 21.08 18.29 10.02
CA PRO A 16 21.70 19.37 10.79
C PRO A 16 22.54 20.32 9.92
N VAL A 17 23.16 19.79 8.87
CA VAL A 17 23.89 20.56 7.86
C VAL A 17 23.68 19.92 6.49
N PHE A 18 23.24 20.71 5.53
CA PHE A 18 23.09 20.30 4.14
C PHE A 18 23.29 21.48 3.20
N ASP A 19 24.12 21.33 2.17
CA ASP A 19 24.43 22.36 1.17
C ASP A 19 24.84 23.71 1.77
N GLY A 20 25.62 23.68 2.86
CA GLY A 20 26.10 24.87 3.56
C GLY A 20 25.06 25.58 4.44
N GLN A 21 23.86 25.06 4.53
CA GLN A 21 22.81 25.52 5.42
C GLN A 21 22.71 24.64 6.67
N THR A 22 22.22 25.19 7.77
CA THR A 22 22.00 24.46 9.04
C THR A 22 20.51 24.16 9.22
N ASP A 23 20.22 23.01 9.86
CA ASP A 23 18.87 22.56 10.22
C ASP A 23 17.89 22.54 9.02
N VAL A 24 18.35 21.93 7.92
CA VAL A 24 17.59 21.87 6.67
C VAL A 24 16.48 20.82 6.76
N VAL A 25 15.24 21.26 6.70
CA VAL A 25 14.05 20.38 6.68
C VAL A 25 13.96 19.69 5.31
N THR A 26 13.77 18.37 5.33
CA THR A 26 13.61 17.55 4.11
C THR A 26 12.29 16.81 4.03
N THR A 27 11.59 16.67 5.16
CA THR A 27 10.28 16.03 5.19
C THR A 27 9.40 16.66 6.25
N ALA A 28 8.18 16.98 5.90
CA ALA A 28 7.16 17.48 6.80
C ALA A 28 6.08 16.41 7.03
N TYR A 29 5.68 16.28 8.29
CA TYR A 29 4.57 15.44 8.75
C TYR A 29 3.45 16.36 9.19
N CYS A 30 2.30 16.25 8.53
CA CYS A 30 1.14 17.07 8.83
C CYS A 30 -0.06 16.19 9.19
N THR A 31 -0.91 16.67 10.07
CA THR A 31 -2.25 16.12 10.28
C THR A 31 -3.26 17.12 9.73
N VAL A 32 -4.17 16.63 8.91
CA VAL A 32 -5.32 17.39 8.41
C VAL A 32 -6.56 16.88 9.11
N VAL A 33 -7.28 17.78 9.73
CA VAL A 33 -8.55 17.50 10.43
C VAL A 33 -9.67 18.21 9.71
N ALA A 34 -10.73 17.47 9.39
CA ALA A 34 -12.00 18.04 8.94
C ALA A 34 -13.02 18.00 10.09
N ASP A 35 -13.83 19.04 10.21
CA ASP A 35 -14.89 19.17 11.20
C ASP A 35 -16.15 19.75 10.53
N ASP A 36 -17.30 19.08 10.70
CA ASP A 36 -18.59 19.51 10.17
C ASP A 36 -19.31 20.55 11.07
N GLY A 37 -18.75 20.85 12.24
CA GLY A 37 -19.36 21.73 13.23
C GLY A 37 -20.59 21.14 13.93
N GLN A 38 -20.88 19.84 13.74
CA GLN A 38 -21.99 19.11 14.35
C GLN A 38 -21.55 17.94 15.22
N GLY A 39 -20.23 17.77 15.38
CA GLY A 39 -19.61 16.76 16.22
C GLY A 39 -19.01 15.58 15.46
N HIS A 40 -19.02 15.60 14.12
CA HIS A 40 -18.32 14.61 13.31
C HIS A 40 -16.98 15.17 12.86
N THR A 41 -15.92 14.42 13.09
CA THR A 41 -14.56 14.81 12.70
C THR A 41 -13.87 13.66 12.00
N ALA A 42 -13.03 13.98 11.04
CA ALA A 42 -12.15 13.02 10.38
C ALA A 42 -10.72 13.58 10.33
N SER A 43 -9.71 12.71 10.31
CA SER A 43 -8.32 13.15 10.23
C SER A 43 -7.49 12.22 9.37
N ILE A 44 -6.53 12.79 8.65
CA ILE A 44 -5.57 12.07 7.84
C ILE A 44 -4.17 12.61 8.09
N GLN A 45 -3.18 11.71 8.10
CA GLN A 45 -1.77 12.09 8.14
C GLN A 45 -1.21 12.20 6.73
N VAL A 46 -0.48 13.29 6.49
CA VAL A 46 0.21 13.57 5.25
C VAL A 46 1.71 13.64 5.54
N ILE A 47 2.48 12.85 4.81
CA ILE A 47 3.94 12.87 4.86
C ILE A 47 4.42 13.37 3.51
N GLN A 48 5.06 14.54 3.50
CA GLN A 48 5.48 15.18 2.28
C GLN A 48 6.98 15.47 2.30
N PRO A 49 7.74 14.96 1.33
CA PRO A 49 9.10 15.45 1.09
C PRO A 49 9.08 16.94 0.72
N THR A 50 9.96 17.70 1.36
CA THR A 50 10.15 19.13 1.11
C THR A 50 11.60 19.36 0.70
N PRO A 51 11.98 19.02 -0.54
CA PRO A 51 13.34 19.21 -1.00
C PRO A 51 13.71 20.71 -0.97
N LEU A 52 14.99 20.98 -0.68
CA LEU A 52 15.50 22.34 -0.75
C LEU A 52 15.36 22.84 -2.21
N ASP A 53 14.69 23.96 -2.39
CA ASP A 53 14.58 24.62 -3.68
C ASP A 53 15.78 25.59 -3.84
N PRO A 54 16.70 25.34 -4.78
CA PRO A 54 17.86 26.19 -4.97
C PRO A 54 17.51 27.58 -5.53
N GLU A 55 16.32 27.75 -6.08
CA GLU A 55 15.85 29.03 -6.64
C GLU A 55 15.06 29.87 -5.59
N ALA A 56 14.61 29.24 -4.50
CA ALA A 56 13.90 29.93 -3.44
C ALA A 56 14.87 30.38 -2.33
N PRO A 57 14.59 31.51 -1.66
CA PRO A 57 15.37 31.92 -0.50
C PRO A 57 15.24 30.89 0.63
N PHE A 58 16.38 30.50 1.19
CA PHE A 58 16.38 29.62 2.37
C PHE A 58 15.76 30.34 3.58
N ILE A 59 14.84 29.65 4.26
CA ILE A 59 14.22 30.15 5.49
C ILE A 59 14.89 29.40 6.66
N PRO A 60 15.54 30.09 7.60
CA PRO A 60 16.13 29.48 8.79
C PRO A 60 15.11 28.72 9.62
N TYR A 61 15.55 27.64 10.28
CA TYR A 61 14.67 26.76 11.04
C TYR A 61 13.89 27.48 12.16
N ASP A 62 14.49 28.45 12.80
CA ASP A 62 13.91 29.27 13.87
C ASP A 62 12.88 30.29 13.37
N GLU A 63 12.86 30.56 12.07
CA GLU A 63 11.85 31.41 11.42
C GLU A 63 10.66 30.62 10.85
N LEU A 64 10.71 29.27 10.90
CA LEU A 64 9.62 28.45 10.39
C LEU A 64 8.37 28.57 11.26
N THR A 65 7.26 28.72 10.59
CA THR A 65 5.93 28.69 11.21
C THR A 65 5.09 27.54 10.63
N ASN A 66 4.02 27.15 11.34
CA ASN A 66 3.08 26.14 10.82
C ASN A 66 2.61 26.49 9.40
N ASP A 67 2.25 27.74 9.18
CA ASP A 67 1.67 28.22 7.91
C ASP A 67 2.68 28.14 6.75
N ILE A 68 3.94 28.47 7.02
CA ILE A 68 5.02 28.34 6.02
C ILE A 68 5.17 26.88 5.58
N VAL A 69 5.29 25.98 6.55
CA VAL A 69 5.48 24.54 6.26
C VAL A 69 4.24 23.93 5.60
N VAL A 70 3.04 24.27 6.07
CA VAL A 70 1.78 23.86 5.42
C VAL A 70 1.72 24.35 3.97
N GLY A 71 2.17 25.60 3.73
CA GLY A 71 2.28 26.13 2.37
C GLY A 71 3.20 25.28 1.48
N TRP A 72 4.36 24.84 1.98
CA TRP A 72 5.26 23.93 1.24
C TRP A 72 4.58 22.60 0.93
N VAL A 73 3.92 22.00 1.93
CA VAL A 73 3.21 20.73 1.77
C VAL A 73 2.10 20.84 0.73
N GLN A 74 1.28 21.89 0.81
CA GLN A 74 0.19 22.11 -0.15
C GLN A 74 0.69 22.39 -1.57
N ASN A 75 1.79 23.14 -1.71
CA ASN A 75 2.41 23.37 -3.01
C ASN A 75 2.97 22.08 -3.62
N ALA A 76 3.64 21.24 -2.80
CA ALA A 76 4.18 19.97 -3.24
C ALA A 76 3.09 18.96 -3.61
N LEU A 77 1.96 18.94 -2.89
CA LEU A 77 0.78 18.13 -3.23
C LEU A 77 0.08 18.62 -4.50
N GLY A 78 0.18 19.90 -4.78
CA GLY A 78 -0.60 20.57 -5.81
C GLY A 78 -2.10 20.62 -5.47
N GLN A 79 -2.84 21.39 -6.27
CA GLN A 79 -4.27 21.57 -6.02
C GLN A 79 -5.06 20.26 -6.05
N SER A 80 -4.73 19.35 -6.95
CA SER A 80 -5.41 18.05 -7.06
C SER A 80 -5.19 17.17 -5.81
N GLY A 81 -3.97 17.18 -5.25
CA GLY A 81 -3.66 16.44 -4.03
C GLY A 81 -4.41 16.97 -2.82
N VAL A 82 -4.44 18.29 -2.66
CA VAL A 82 -5.20 18.95 -1.58
C VAL A 82 -6.69 18.63 -1.68
N VAL A 83 -7.28 18.76 -2.88
CA VAL A 83 -8.70 18.42 -3.11
C VAL A 83 -8.99 16.94 -2.83
N SER A 84 -8.10 16.04 -3.19
CA SER A 84 -8.27 14.61 -2.92
C SER A 84 -8.27 14.29 -1.42
N ILE A 85 -7.41 14.96 -0.65
CA ILE A 85 -7.37 14.82 0.82
C ILE A 85 -8.68 15.32 1.44
N MET A 86 -9.15 16.49 1.01
CA MET A 86 -10.43 17.07 1.49
C MET A 86 -11.60 16.15 1.16
N ALA A 87 -11.65 15.61 -0.08
CA ALA A 87 -12.72 14.70 -0.49
C ALA A 87 -12.71 13.38 0.30
N ALA A 88 -11.54 12.85 0.66
CA ALA A 88 -11.43 11.66 1.50
C ALA A 88 -11.99 11.93 2.91
N LEU A 89 -11.62 13.05 3.51
CA LEU A 89 -12.13 13.47 4.82
C LEU A 89 -13.63 13.72 4.81
N ASP A 90 -14.15 14.32 3.74
CA ASP A 90 -15.61 14.49 3.56
C ASP A 90 -16.34 13.16 3.47
N GLY A 91 -15.74 12.18 2.78
CA GLY A 91 -16.25 10.81 2.71
C GLY A 91 -16.31 10.13 4.08
N ASP A 92 -15.29 10.31 4.89
CA ASP A 92 -15.23 9.75 6.25
C ASP A 92 -16.28 10.39 7.16
N ILE A 93 -16.48 11.71 7.08
CA ILE A 93 -17.55 12.41 7.81
C ILE A 93 -18.92 11.93 7.31
N ALA A 94 -19.12 11.82 6.00
CA ALA A 94 -20.37 11.33 5.44
C ALA A 94 -20.71 9.91 5.89
N ALA A 95 -19.71 9.04 6.03
CA ALA A 95 -19.87 7.69 6.55
C ALA A 95 -20.24 7.65 8.05
N GLN A 96 -19.80 8.63 8.83
CA GLN A 96 -20.22 8.79 10.23
C GLN A 96 -21.68 9.23 10.34
N ILE A 97 -22.11 10.14 9.46
CA ILE A 97 -23.51 10.62 9.42
C ILE A 97 -24.47 9.53 8.90
N ASN A 98 -24.04 8.82 7.86
CA ASN A 98 -24.83 7.75 7.23
C ASN A 98 -23.97 6.48 7.14
N PRO A 99 -23.83 5.73 8.24
CA PRO A 99 -23.03 4.51 8.21
C PRO A 99 -23.59 3.53 7.18
N PRO A 100 -22.74 2.86 6.40
CA PRO A 100 -23.18 1.86 5.45
C PRO A 100 -23.91 0.74 6.18
N GLN A 101 -25.07 0.36 5.66
CA GLN A 101 -25.86 -0.73 6.26
C GLN A 101 -25.10 -2.05 6.07
N SER A 102 -24.85 -2.72 7.18
CA SER A 102 -24.31 -4.09 7.13
C SER A 102 -25.39 -5.05 6.66
N PRO A 103 -25.06 -6.05 5.81
CA PRO A 103 -26.02 -7.08 5.45
C PRO A 103 -26.44 -7.85 6.71
N GLU A 104 -27.73 -7.91 6.96
CA GLU A 104 -28.31 -8.71 8.04
C GLU A 104 -28.75 -10.09 7.51
N ASN A 105 -28.71 -11.08 8.39
CA ASN A 105 -29.28 -12.39 8.07
C ASN A 105 -30.81 -12.26 8.03
N LEU A 106 -31.36 -12.27 6.81
CA LEU A 106 -32.81 -12.29 6.65
C LEU A 106 -33.34 -13.68 7.00
N PRO A 107 -34.48 -13.75 7.75
CA PRO A 107 -35.13 -15.03 7.98
C PRO A 107 -35.59 -15.61 6.64
N LEU A 108 -35.40 -16.90 6.45
CA LEU A 108 -35.85 -17.59 5.23
C LEU A 108 -37.38 -17.44 5.07
N PRO A 109 -37.88 -16.94 3.91
CA PRO A 109 -39.31 -16.70 3.73
C PRO A 109 -40.14 -17.99 3.75
N TRP A 110 -39.49 -19.13 3.62
CA TRP A 110 -40.15 -20.45 3.74
C TRP A 110 -40.03 -21.07 5.15
N GLY A 111 -39.57 -20.31 6.15
CA GLY A 111 -39.29 -20.77 7.52
C GLY A 111 -38.05 -21.65 7.62
N SER A 112 -37.66 -21.97 8.85
CA SER A 112 -36.65 -23.02 9.04
C SER A 112 -37.33 -24.33 8.57
N ALA A 113 -36.90 -24.78 7.38
CA ALA A 113 -37.18 -26.16 7.03
C ALA A 113 -36.46 -27.02 8.06
N THR A 114 -37.17 -27.45 9.11
CA THR A 114 -36.78 -28.64 9.84
C THR A 114 -36.94 -29.77 8.83
N GLY A 115 -35.94 -29.89 7.95
CA GLY A 115 -35.84 -31.08 7.10
C GLY A 115 -35.71 -32.23 8.06
N THR A 116 -36.80 -32.93 8.32
CA THR A 116 -36.69 -34.32 8.71
C THR A 116 -35.83 -34.93 7.63
N VAL A 117 -34.58 -35.27 7.99
CA VAL A 117 -33.74 -36.12 7.14
C VAL A 117 -34.54 -37.40 7.01
N SER A 118 -35.35 -37.46 5.94
CA SER A 118 -36.07 -38.66 5.57
C SER A 118 -34.99 -39.70 5.34
N ASP A 119 -35.03 -40.76 6.16
CA ASP A 119 -34.15 -41.90 6.12
C ASP A 119 -33.43 -42.09 4.77
N TYR A 120 -32.22 -41.53 4.70
CA TYR A 120 -31.29 -41.94 3.69
C TYR A 120 -30.84 -43.35 4.08
N VAL A 121 -31.51 -44.32 3.58
CA VAL A 121 -31.03 -45.75 3.59
C VAL A 121 -29.93 -45.79 2.59
N PRO A 122 -28.66 -45.88 3.03
CA PRO A 122 -27.56 -46.02 2.09
C PRO A 122 -27.78 -47.31 1.32
N PRO A 123 -27.60 -47.33 -0.03
CA PRO A 123 -27.69 -48.55 -0.82
C PRO A 123 -26.76 -49.61 -0.20
N ALA A 124 -27.27 -50.81 -0.03
CA ALA A 124 -26.49 -51.93 0.49
C ALA A 124 -25.14 -52.02 -0.21
N PRO A 125 -24.05 -52.28 0.50
CA PRO A 125 -22.74 -52.38 -0.11
C PRO A 125 -22.80 -53.42 -1.23
N VAL A 126 -22.51 -52.99 -2.46
CA VAL A 126 -22.34 -53.91 -3.60
C VAL A 126 -21.11 -54.74 -3.27
N VAL A 127 -21.33 -56.00 -2.99
CA VAL A 127 -20.23 -56.97 -2.83
C VAL A 127 -19.60 -57.10 -4.21
N GLU A 128 -18.49 -56.39 -4.40
CA GLU A 128 -17.67 -56.52 -5.60
C GLU A 128 -17.04 -57.91 -5.57
N ILE A 129 -17.55 -58.76 -6.43
CA ILE A 129 -16.96 -60.10 -6.64
C ILE A 129 -15.63 -59.85 -7.35
N VAL A 130 -14.55 -59.83 -6.59
CA VAL A 130 -13.20 -59.75 -7.12
C VAL A 130 -12.92 -61.03 -7.88
N PRO A 131 -12.72 -61.00 -9.20
CA PRO A 131 -12.27 -62.19 -9.94
C PRO A 131 -10.86 -62.61 -9.44
N PRO A 132 -10.52 -63.87 -9.45
CA PRO A 132 -9.24 -64.37 -8.94
C PRO A 132 -8.08 -63.71 -9.73
N LEU A 133 -7.15 -63.18 -8.96
CA LEU A 133 -5.92 -62.55 -9.44
C LEU A 133 -5.12 -63.53 -10.26
N ILE A 134 -5.09 -63.37 -11.57
CA ILE A 134 -4.14 -64.05 -12.44
C ILE A 134 -2.80 -63.36 -12.19
N GLU A 135 -1.91 -64.10 -11.55
CA GLU A 135 -0.52 -63.72 -11.33
C GLU A 135 0.17 -63.51 -12.69
N GLN A 136 0.26 -62.24 -13.13
CA GLN A 136 1.10 -61.91 -14.28
C GLN A 136 2.47 -61.49 -13.77
N ALA A 137 3.45 -62.22 -14.27
CA ALA A 137 4.87 -62.02 -14.02
C ALA A 137 5.30 -60.56 -14.28
N VAL A 138 5.99 -60.02 -13.33
CA VAL A 138 6.57 -58.67 -13.37
C VAL A 138 7.73 -58.65 -14.36
N PRO A 139 7.76 -57.84 -15.41
CA PRO A 139 8.98 -57.56 -16.13
C PRO A 139 9.82 -56.55 -15.34
N GLU A 140 11.03 -56.91 -15.10
CA GLU A 140 12.10 -56.15 -14.50
C GLU A 140 12.29 -54.81 -15.23
N LEU A 141 11.99 -53.70 -14.57
CA LEU A 141 12.23 -52.34 -15.07
C LEU A 141 13.67 -51.96 -14.76
N VAL A 142 14.45 -51.91 -15.83
CA VAL A 142 15.81 -51.38 -15.86
C VAL A 142 15.75 -49.88 -15.44
N VAL A 143 16.37 -49.56 -14.32
CA VAL A 143 16.60 -48.19 -13.85
C VAL A 143 17.65 -47.57 -14.76
N SER A 144 17.22 -46.66 -15.62
CA SER A 144 18.14 -45.74 -16.30
C SER A 144 18.20 -44.44 -15.48
N GLU A 145 19.38 -44.19 -14.92
CA GLU A 145 19.76 -42.91 -14.33
C GLU A 145 19.67 -41.78 -15.36
N PRO A 146 19.04 -40.66 -15.08
CA PRO A 146 19.26 -39.45 -15.87
C PRO A 146 20.47 -38.70 -15.37
N ALA A 147 21.37 -38.50 -16.31
CA ALA A 147 22.56 -37.68 -16.20
C ALA A 147 22.31 -36.24 -15.74
N SER A 148 23.22 -35.76 -14.93
CA SER A 148 23.45 -34.40 -14.53
C SER A 148 23.39 -33.45 -15.71
N SER A 149 22.57 -32.41 -15.63
CA SER A 149 22.66 -31.20 -16.45
C SER A 149 23.08 -30.06 -15.58
N ASP A 150 24.29 -29.77 -15.69
CA ASP A 150 24.96 -28.56 -16.21
C ASP A 150 24.50 -27.25 -15.60
N SER A 151 25.44 -26.76 -14.80
CA SER A 151 25.54 -25.47 -14.14
C SER A 151 25.72 -24.38 -15.21
N LEU A 152 24.74 -23.51 -15.40
CA LEU A 152 24.94 -22.24 -16.11
C LEU A 152 25.34 -21.17 -15.11
N THR A 153 26.63 -20.96 -15.07
CA THR A 153 27.30 -19.83 -14.43
C THR A 153 27.03 -18.58 -15.28
N GLU A 154 26.13 -17.73 -14.85
CA GLU A 154 25.94 -16.40 -15.42
C GLU A 154 26.94 -15.44 -14.79
N SER A 155 27.89 -14.98 -15.61
CA SER A 155 28.90 -14.00 -15.26
C SER A 155 28.28 -12.62 -15.04
N PRO A 156 28.69 -11.86 -14.01
CA PRO A 156 28.24 -10.49 -13.84
C PRO A 156 28.84 -9.57 -14.90
N VAL A 157 27.97 -8.85 -15.59
CA VAL A 157 28.35 -7.76 -16.51
C VAL A 157 28.92 -6.61 -15.67
N VAL A 158 30.22 -6.41 -15.80
CA VAL A 158 30.89 -5.21 -15.29
C VAL A 158 30.57 -4.05 -16.22
N ILE A 159 29.77 -3.10 -15.73
CA ILE A 159 29.52 -1.83 -16.41
C ILE A 159 30.66 -0.90 -16.01
N GLU A 160 31.57 -0.66 -16.93
CA GLU A 160 32.67 0.29 -16.81
C GLU A 160 32.11 1.72 -16.86
N PRO A 161 32.45 2.63 -15.93
CA PRO A 161 31.99 4.02 -15.96
C PRO A 161 32.67 4.77 -17.10
N PRO A 162 31.99 5.71 -17.80
CA PRO A 162 32.59 6.49 -18.88
C PRO A 162 33.68 7.42 -18.34
N ALA A 163 34.78 7.49 -19.08
CA ALA A 163 35.93 8.33 -18.78
C ALA A 163 35.54 9.83 -18.81
N PRO A 164 36.19 10.66 -17.97
CA PRO A 164 35.95 12.10 -17.96
C PRO A 164 36.46 12.73 -19.25
N ASP A 165 35.57 13.46 -19.92
CA ASP A 165 35.89 14.27 -21.10
C ASP A 165 36.72 15.47 -20.69
N THR A 166 38.01 15.43 -21.05
CA THR A 166 38.96 16.50 -20.83
C THR A 166 38.92 17.43 -22.07
N SER A 167 37.95 18.33 -22.08
CA SER A 167 37.98 19.44 -23.04
C SER A 167 38.71 20.62 -22.42
N GLU A 168 39.94 20.81 -22.80
CA GLU A 168 40.74 22.01 -22.50
C GLU A 168 40.09 23.27 -23.10
N PRO A 169 40.16 24.41 -22.40
CA PRO A 169 39.74 25.68 -23.02
C PRO A 169 40.86 26.20 -23.90
N VAL A 170 40.58 26.42 -25.18
CA VAL A 170 41.41 27.17 -26.08
C VAL A 170 41.04 28.66 -26.01
N ASN A 171 41.94 29.42 -25.39
CA ASN A 171 42.31 30.84 -25.60
C ASN A 171 41.21 31.84 -25.91
#